data_ca3c5d72089a57e172c741e652c2669c
#
_entry.id   ca3c5d72089a57e172c741e652c2669c
#
_cell.length_a   1.000
_cell.length_b   1.000
_cell.length_c   1.000
_cell.angle_alpha   90.00
_cell.angle_beta   90.00
_cell.angle_gamma   90.00
#
_symmetry.space_group_name_H-M   'P 1'
#
loop_
_entity.id
_entity.type
_entity.pdbx_description
1 polymer ?
#
loop_
_entity_poly.entity_id
_entity_poly.type
_entity_poly.pdbx_seq_one_letter_code
_entity_poly.pdbx_strand_id
1 'polypeptide(L)'
;KFTFISSGIVANQTALVTEQIVSKLIVSFVGENYPTPGPNPLLQNAIDTGLVEIESNSLLVLTQRLAAGAYGFPFALTRSLNNSTMENNPSYRQISDPFGSGDPVGVVEALVPDITILHGLAADESGNILISPPFGDADVSAFSSRIGIIATVERIITTKELQLYSSLVKIPSYRVLSLSVTPFGCHPYAIYNPTDLDIPDYVEDSSTFRKIRKSVQDKNSFKNWTNDWIINVSNHEGYLKKLGTEKLEVLRSRAEGDAWLDDISKSDFERISKVKGYEAKEMMVIMAARVLSKKVQKEGHLVVQAGVGFANLAAWIAVYNLQHKFGIQAELVAEIGIYGYTPKAGEPFIFSNRNLTSVKSMSGVENTLGLQVGGRHNVCVAIIGSGQIDPTGNINSTLTSNGGYLLGSGGANDIASTAAEVIVVSQQSQKRLIPELNY
;
A
#
# COMPACT_ATOMS: atom_id res chain seq x y z
N LYS A 1 26.66 2.04 -0.55
CA LYS A 1 25.31 1.97 0.00
C LYS A 1 24.40 2.88 -0.80
N PHE A 2 23.11 2.51 -0.91
CA PHE A 2 22.13 3.18 -1.74
C PHE A 2 21.15 3.99 -0.88
N THR A 3 20.52 5.00 -1.49
CA THR A 3 19.25 5.57 -1.02
C THR A 3 18.13 4.77 -1.66
N PHE A 4 17.22 4.24 -0.86
CA PHE A 4 16.07 3.47 -1.32
C PHE A 4 14.80 4.31 -1.22
N ILE A 5 14.06 4.39 -2.33
CA ILE A 5 12.83 5.17 -2.46
C ILE A 5 11.71 4.18 -2.76
N SER A 6 10.68 4.17 -1.93
CA SER A 6 9.51 3.28 -2.11
C SER A 6 8.32 3.77 -1.30
N SER A 7 7.12 3.41 -1.71
CA SER A 7 5.91 3.62 -0.91
C SER A 7 5.97 2.95 0.47
N GLY A 8 6.75 1.86 0.59
CA GLY A 8 6.99 1.22 1.88
C GLY A 8 8.23 0.33 1.88
N ILE A 9 8.74 0.02 3.08
CA ILE A 9 9.70 -1.04 3.30
C ILE A 9 9.09 -2.06 4.25
N VAL A 10 8.84 -3.25 3.74
CA VAL A 10 8.00 -4.27 4.38
C VAL A 10 8.53 -5.68 4.14
N ALA A 11 8.19 -6.61 5.01
CA ALA A 11 8.47 -8.03 4.87
C ALA A 11 9.93 -8.33 4.48
N ASN A 12 10.15 -9.03 3.35
CA ASN A 12 11.47 -9.43 2.86
C ASN A 12 12.41 -8.26 2.53
N GLN A 13 11.87 -7.07 2.23
CA GLN A 13 12.66 -5.87 1.99
C GLN A 13 13.45 -5.42 3.24
N THR A 14 13.07 -5.89 4.43
CA THR A 14 13.83 -5.69 5.67
C THR A 14 15.31 -6.11 5.49
N ALA A 15 15.59 -7.09 4.63
CA ALA A 15 16.95 -7.53 4.31
C ALA A 15 17.82 -6.41 3.71
N LEU A 16 17.25 -5.44 2.98
CA LEU A 16 18.01 -4.32 2.43
C LEU A 16 18.68 -3.49 3.53
N VAL A 17 18.02 -3.36 4.68
CA VAL A 17 18.53 -2.62 5.85
C VAL A 17 19.45 -3.50 6.70
N THR A 18 19.03 -4.71 7.03
CA THR A 18 19.81 -5.60 7.92
C THR A 18 21.12 -6.06 7.29
N GLU A 19 21.17 -6.21 5.96
CA GLU A 19 22.38 -6.50 5.21
C GLU A 19 23.15 -5.23 4.80
N GLN A 20 22.72 -4.06 5.29
CA GLN A 20 23.39 -2.76 5.07
C GLN A 20 23.61 -2.40 3.60
N ILE A 21 22.72 -2.83 2.73
CA ILE A 21 22.70 -2.47 1.30
C ILE A 21 22.31 -1.01 1.14
N VAL A 22 21.32 -0.56 1.91
CA VAL A 22 20.85 0.82 1.94
C VAL A 22 21.40 1.60 3.14
N SER A 23 21.55 2.92 2.99
CA SER A 23 21.96 3.83 4.06
C SER A 23 20.92 4.91 4.32
N LYS A 24 19.97 5.13 3.40
CA LYS A 24 18.87 6.08 3.54
C LYS A 24 17.61 5.48 2.95
N LEU A 25 16.48 5.71 3.64
CA LEU A 25 15.14 5.38 3.21
C LEU A 25 14.36 6.68 2.98
N ILE A 26 13.71 6.81 1.81
CA ILE A 26 12.71 7.85 1.51
C ILE A 26 11.41 7.09 1.27
N VAL A 27 10.54 7.03 2.28
CA VAL A 27 9.40 6.11 2.30
C VAL A 27 8.18 6.72 2.99
N SER A 28 7.01 6.15 2.74
CA SER A 28 5.79 6.52 3.47
C SER A 28 5.44 5.57 4.61
N PHE A 29 5.91 4.32 4.54
CA PHE A 29 5.60 3.28 5.52
C PHE A 29 6.81 2.39 5.80
N VAL A 30 6.99 2.01 7.07
CA VAL A 30 8.06 1.09 7.53
C VAL A 30 7.48 0.10 8.52
N GLY A 31 7.44 -1.17 8.21
CA GLY A 31 6.93 -2.18 9.14
C GLY A 31 6.36 -3.40 8.45
N GLU A 32 5.52 -4.14 9.16
CA GLU A 32 4.79 -5.27 8.61
C GLU A 32 3.38 -4.80 8.21
N ASN A 33 2.93 -5.14 7.00
CA ASN A 33 1.61 -4.75 6.50
C ASN A 33 0.59 -5.90 6.43
N TYR A 34 1.04 -7.14 6.52
CA TYR A 34 0.17 -8.32 6.41
C TYR A 34 0.08 -9.09 7.74
N PRO A 35 -1.10 -9.59 8.16
CA PRO A 35 -2.44 -9.28 7.62
C PRO A 35 -2.94 -7.90 8.04
N THR A 36 -2.27 -7.28 8.99
CA THR A 36 -2.57 -5.94 9.54
C THR A 36 -1.26 -5.20 9.81
N PRO A 37 -1.26 -3.87 9.77
CA PRO A 37 -0.08 -3.07 10.09
C PRO A 37 0.47 -3.40 11.48
N GLY A 38 1.77 -3.44 11.58
CA GLY A 38 2.45 -3.67 12.84
C GLY A 38 3.94 -3.34 12.77
N PRO A 39 4.57 -3.14 13.93
CA PRO A 39 5.97 -2.79 13.98
C PRO A 39 6.87 -3.93 13.49
N ASN A 40 7.98 -3.56 12.86
CA ASN A 40 9.10 -4.43 12.58
C ASN A 40 10.27 -4.00 13.48
N PRO A 41 10.59 -4.76 14.54
CA PRO A 41 11.59 -4.36 15.52
C PRO A 41 12.98 -4.16 14.93
N LEU A 42 13.35 -4.87 13.87
CA LEU A 42 14.65 -4.74 13.22
C LEU A 42 14.77 -3.41 12.48
N LEU A 43 13.72 -3.01 11.77
CA LEU A 43 13.68 -1.73 11.08
C LEU A 43 13.62 -0.57 12.08
N GLN A 44 12.79 -0.66 13.12
CA GLN A 44 12.71 0.35 14.17
C GLN A 44 14.09 0.53 14.84
N ASN A 45 14.74 -0.57 15.25
CA ASN A 45 16.06 -0.48 15.86
C ASN A 45 17.10 0.12 14.89
N ALA A 46 17.04 -0.20 13.60
CA ALA A 46 17.97 0.36 12.62
C ALA A 46 17.81 1.88 12.45
N ILE A 47 16.58 2.37 12.51
CA ILE A 47 16.27 3.81 12.45
C ILE A 47 16.69 4.48 13.77
N ASP A 48 16.26 3.96 14.90
CA ASP A 48 16.50 4.56 16.22
C ASP A 48 17.99 4.61 16.59
N THR A 49 18.80 3.67 16.07
CA THR A 49 20.25 3.63 16.26
C THR A 49 21.05 4.39 15.20
N GLY A 50 20.38 4.96 14.19
CA GLY A 50 21.03 5.66 13.08
C GLY A 50 21.79 4.73 12.10
N LEU A 51 21.54 3.44 12.12
CA LEU A 51 22.09 2.49 11.13
C LEU A 51 21.62 2.81 9.72
N VAL A 52 20.38 3.29 9.60
CA VAL A 52 19.78 3.81 8.38
C VAL A 52 19.11 5.15 8.66
N GLU A 53 19.35 6.13 7.79
CA GLU A 53 18.65 7.41 7.79
C GLU A 53 17.23 7.23 7.21
N ILE A 54 16.24 7.93 7.77
CA ILE A 54 14.89 7.92 7.24
C ILE A 54 14.38 9.31 6.94
N GLU A 55 13.78 9.48 5.76
CA GLU A 55 12.97 10.63 5.37
C GLU A 55 11.53 10.14 5.17
N SER A 56 10.68 10.46 6.16
CA SER A 56 9.28 10.05 6.12
C SER A 56 8.47 10.97 5.22
N ASN A 57 7.67 10.38 4.35
CA ASN A 57 6.72 11.08 3.49
C ASN A 57 5.32 10.49 3.71
N SER A 58 4.28 11.16 3.25
CA SER A 58 3.00 10.48 3.01
C SER A 58 2.99 9.83 1.63
N LEU A 59 2.07 8.92 1.38
CA LEU A 59 2.04 8.14 0.14
C LEU A 59 1.80 9.03 -1.09
N LEU A 60 0.81 9.94 -1.03
CA LEU A 60 0.53 10.86 -2.12
C LEU A 60 1.69 11.83 -2.34
N VAL A 61 2.28 12.37 -1.27
CA VAL A 61 3.42 13.30 -1.38
C VAL A 61 4.61 12.62 -2.04
N LEU A 62 4.92 11.38 -1.67
CA LEU A 62 6.00 10.63 -2.33
C LEU A 62 5.73 10.49 -3.83
N THR A 63 4.49 10.13 -4.20
CA THR A 63 4.07 10.00 -5.60
C THR A 63 4.15 11.35 -6.33
N GLN A 64 3.70 12.45 -5.71
CA GLN A 64 3.77 13.81 -6.27
C GLN A 64 5.22 14.26 -6.49
N ARG A 65 6.13 13.95 -5.58
CA ARG A 65 7.57 14.23 -5.72
C ARG A 65 8.19 13.49 -6.91
N LEU A 66 7.84 12.20 -7.08
CA LEU A 66 8.26 11.39 -8.24
C LEU A 66 7.63 11.92 -9.54
N ALA A 67 6.35 12.31 -9.53
CA ALA A 67 5.69 12.92 -10.67
C ALA A 67 6.37 14.24 -11.09
N ALA A 68 6.71 15.11 -10.14
CA ALA A 68 7.47 16.33 -10.45
C ALA A 68 8.81 15.99 -11.12
N GLY A 69 9.55 15.02 -10.61
CA GLY A 69 10.79 14.53 -11.22
C GLY A 69 10.57 14.00 -12.63
N ALA A 70 9.51 13.23 -12.85
CA ALA A 70 9.14 12.68 -14.16
C ALA A 70 8.79 13.76 -15.19
N TYR A 71 8.08 14.81 -14.77
CA TYR A 71 7.74 15.96 -15.62
C TYR A 71 8.87 16.99 -15.78
N GLY A 72 9.97 16.83 -15.06
CA GLY A 72 11.08 17.80 -15.08
C GLY A 72 10.78 19.11 -14.33
N PHE A 73 9.81 19.09 -13.41
CA PHE A 73 9.53 20.22 -12.54
C PHE A 73 10.44 20.18 -11.30
N PRO A 74 10.79 21.33 -10.71
CA PRO A 74 11.61 21.37 -9.50
C PRO A 74 10.84 20.98 -8.24
N PHE A 75 9.50 21.04 -8.26
CA PHE A 75 8.63 20.72 -7.13
C PHE A 75 7.21 20.37 -7.60
N ALA A 76 6.45 19.72 -6.75
CA ALA A 76 5.01 19.52 -6.90
C ALA A 76 4.23 20.34 -5.86
N LEU A 77 2.96 20.64 -6.15
CA LEU A 77 2.01 21.23 -5.21
C LEU A 77 1.41 20.11 -4.34
N THR A 78 1.21 20.41 -3.05
CA THR A 78 0.55 19.48 -2.14
C THR A 78 -0.32 20.19 -1.12
N ARG A 79 -1.39 19.51 -0.69
CA ARG A 79 -2.23 19.88 0.46
C ARG A 79 -2.08 18.91 1.62
N SER A 80 -1.44 17.77 1.36
CA SER A 80 -1.38 16.65 2.29
C SER A 80 -0.58 16.91 3.55
N LEU A 81 0.43 17.77 3.50
CA LEU A 81 1.29 18.03 4.66
C LEU A 81 0.84 19.25 5.48
N ASN A 82 -0.04 20.07 4.94
CA ASN A 82 -0.50 21.29 5.60
C ASN A 82 -1.15 20.96 6.97
N ASN A 83 -0.79 21.76 7.97
CA ASN A 83 -1.27 21.60 9.36
C ASN A 83 -0.86 20.27 10.02
N SER A 84 0.23 19.68 9.59
CA SER A 84 0.84 18.51 10.22
C SER A 84 2.31 18.77 10.54
N THR A 85 2.89 18.01 11.47
CA THR A 85 4.31 18.10 11.79
C THR A 85 5.23 17.70 10.62
N MET A 86 4.68 17.03 9.60
CA MET A 86 5.41 16.74 8.37
C MET A 86 5.75 18.00 7.55
N GLU A 87 5.19 19.16 7.87
CA GLU A 87 5.66 20.45 7.36
C GLU A 87 7.14 20.74 7.70
N ASN A 88 7.67 20.09 8.74
CA ASN A 88 9.08 20.18 9.11
C ASN A 88 10.01 19.36 8.22
N ASN A 89 9.48 18.58 7.26
CA ASN A 89 10.31 17.84 6.32
C ASN A 89 11.20 18.79 5.51
N PRO A 90 12.49 18.46 5.33
CA PRO A 90 13.43 19.30 4.57
C PRO A 90 13.01 19.49 3.11
N SER A 91 12.23 18.56 2.56
CA SER A 91 11.69 18.63 1.20
C SER A 91 10.40 19.45 1.06
N TYR A 92 9.80 19.96 2.17
CA TYR A 92 8.58 20.74 2.15
C TYR A 92 8.86 22.24 2.34
N ARG A 93 8.09 23.07 1.66
CA ARG A 93 8.04 24.53 1.86
C ARG A 93 6.62 25.04 1.61
N GLN A 94 6.31 26.22 2.13
CA GLN A 94 5.13 26.99 1.74
C GLN A 94 5.54 28.18 0.89
N ILE A 95 4.75 28.44 -0.15
CA ILE A 95 4.91 29.61 -1.02
C ILE A 95 3.60 30.40 -1.05
N SER A 96 3.67 31.70 -1.32
CA SER A 96 2.49 32.53 -1.57
C SER A 96 1.83 32.09 -2.87
N ASP A 97 0.49 32.06 -2.90
CA ASP A 97 -0.25 31.85 -4.15
C ASP A 97 0.06 32.99 -5.12
N PRO A 98 0.66 32.71 -6.29
CA PRO A 98 1.00 33.72 -7.27
C PRO A 98 -0.23 34.37 -7.93
N PHE A 99 -1.42 33.76 -7.79
CA PHE A 99 -2.68 34.25 -8.35
C PHE A 99 -3.56 34.95 -7.32
N GLY A 100 -3.11 35.08 -6.07
CA GLY A 100 -3.71 35.94 -5.07
C GLY A 100 -4.92 35.37 -4.32
N SER A 101 -5.02 34.04 -4.15
CA SER A 101 -6.06 33.44 -3.30
C SER A 101 -5.91 33.80 -1.82
N GLY A 102 -4.72 34.25 -1.41
CA GLY A 102 -4.40 34.65 -0.04
C GLY A 102 -3.89 33.51 0.85
N ASP A 103 -4.15 32.27 0.53
CA ASP A 103 -3.69 31.12 1.30
C ASP A 103 -2.33 30.63 0.81
N PRO A 104 -1.41 30.27 1.71
CA PRO A 104 -0.14 29.68 1.32
C PRO A 104 -0.34 28.30 0.71
N VAL A 105 0.47 27.99 -0.31
CA VAL A 105 0.43 26.71 -1.04
C VAL A 105 1.63 25.85 -0.60
N GLY A 106 1.36 24.62 -0.18
CA GLY A 106 2.40 23.64 0.11
C GLY A 106 3.08 23.16 -1.17
N VAL A 107 4.41 23.11 -1.15
CA VAL A 107 5.24 22.56 -2.24
C VAL A 107 6.22 21.55 -1.68
N VAL A 108 6.48 20.51 -2.46
CA VAL A 108 7.41 19.44 -2.13
C VAL A 108 8.45 19.27 -3.23
N GLU A 109 9.72 19.19 -2.86
CA GLU A 109 10.84 19.06 -3.79
C GLU A 109 10.71 17.78 -4.66
N ALA A 110 11.02 17.91 -5.93
CA ALA A 110 11.02 16.80 -6.87
C ALA A 110 11.99 15.67 -6.44
N LEU A 111 11.63 14.44 -6.73
CA LEU A 111 12.44 13.27 -6.45
C LEU A 111 12.86 12.62 -7.77
N VAL A 112 14.17 12.55 -8.02
CA VAL A 112 14.76 12.04 -9.25
C VAL A 112 15.77 10.94 -8.91
N PRO A 113 15.32 9.68 -8.76
CA PRO A 113 16.21 8.55 -8.52
C PRO A 113 17.13 8.30 -9.73
N ASP A 114 18.24 7.61 -9.50
CA ASP A 114 19.11 7.21 -10.61
C ASP A 114 18.46 6.10 -11.46
N ILE A 115 17.95 5.07 -10.80
CA ILE A 115 17.38 3.87 -11.43
C ILE A 115 16.05 3.52 -10.74
N THR A 116 15.08 3.13 -11.54
CA THR A 116 13.86 2.47 -11.05
C THR A 116 13.95 0.97 -11.27
N ILE A 117 13.57 0.18 -10.26
CA ILE A 117 13.44 -1.27 -10.35
C ILE A 117 11.95 -1.60 -10.26
N LEU A 118 11.43 -2.35 -11.22
CA LEU A 118 10.02 -2.74 -11.25
C LEU A 118 9.80 -4.15 -11.79
N HIS A 119 8.63 -4.69 -11.49
CA HIS A 119 8.14 -5.94 -12.07
C HIS A 119 6.86 -5.68 -12.86
N GLY A 120 6.84 -6.06 -14.14
CA GLY A 120 5.69 -5.96 -15.01
C GLY A 120 4.97 -7.29 -15.24
N LEU A 121 3.75 -7.24 -15.74
CA LEU A 121 3.01 -8.44 -16.13
C LEU A 121 3.62 -9.09 -17.36
N ALA A 122 3.88 -8.32 -18.40
CA ALA A 122 4.52 -8.79 -19.63
C ALA A 122 5.34 -7.69 -20.29
N ALA A 123 6.23 -8.08 -21.20
CA ALA A 123 6.87 -7.15 -22.13
C ALA A 123 6.89 -7.74 -23.54
N ASP A 124 6.93 -6.86 -24.55
CA ASP A 124 7.22 -7.33 -25.91
C ASP A 124 8.73 -7.50 -26.13
N GLU A 125 9.09 -8.07 -27.26
CA GLU A 125 10.49 -8.29 -27.65
C GLU A 125 11.31 -7.00 -27.77
N SER A 126 10.65 -5.86 -27.95
CA SER A 126 11.28 -4.53 -27.99
C SER A 126 11.51 -3.95 -26.59
N GLY A 127 10.93 -4.53 -25.55
CA GLY A 127 11.04 -4.07 -24.17
C GLY A 127 9.97 -3.07 -23.73
N ASN A 128 8.84 -2.94 -24.43
CA ASN A 128 7.69 -2.20 -23.91
C ASN A 128 6.99 -3.04 -22.86
N ILE A 129 6.71 -2.46 -21.67
CA ILE A 129 6.23 -3.23 -20.52
C ILE A 129 4.77 -2.91 -20.22
N LEU A 130 3.98 -3.96 -20.10
CA LEU A 130 2.62 -4.00 -19.63
C LEU A 130 2.62 -4.18 -18.11
N ILE A 131 2.00 -3.23 -17.40
CA ILE A 131 1.95 -3.23 -15.92
C ILE A 131 0.65 -3.85 -15.44
N SER A 132 0.75 -4.74 -14.44
CA SER A 132 -0.42 -5.24 -13.72
C SER A 132 -1.07 -4.14 -12.90
N PRO A 133 -2.38 -3.86 -13.08
CA PRO A 133 -3.07 -2.91 -12.22
C PRO A 133 -3.41 -3.53 -10.84
N PRO A 134 -3.67 -2.70 -9.80
CA PRO A 134 -3.62 -1.24 -9.79
C PRO A 134 -2.20 -0.72 -9.92
N PHE A 135 -2.04 0.46 -10.53
CA PHE A 135 -0.72 0.93 -10.96
C PHE A 135 0.14 1.54 -9.83
N GLY A 136 -0.48 1.85 -8.67
CA GLY A 136 0.25 2.49 -7.58
C GLY A 136 0.91 3.80 -8.03
N ASP A 137 2.24 3.84 -7.99
CA ASP A 137 3.09 4.93 -8.48
C ASP A 137 4.05 4.48 -9.59
N ALA A 138 3.78 3.32 -10.22
CA ALA A 138 4.73 2.66 -11.13
C ALA A 138 5.12 3.51 -12.35
N ASP A 139 4.17 4.21 -12.97
CA ASP A 139 4.42 5.05 -14.13
C ASP A 139 5.28 6.28 -13.78
N VAL A 140 4.91 7.03 -12.76
CA VAL A 140 5.70 8.21 -12.34
C VAL A 140 7.07 7.80 -11.81
N SER A 141 7.18 6.68 -11.10
CA SER A 141 8.46 6.12 -10.65
C SER A 141 9.37 5.76 -11.83
N ALA A 142 8.81 5.17 -12.88
CA ALA A 142 9.54 4.79 -14.07
C ALA A 142 10.11 6.00 -14.82
N PHE A 143 9.31 7.05 -14.99
CA PHE A 143 9.72 8.25 -15.73
C PHE A 143 10.57 9.21 -14.90
N SER A 144 10.50 9.19 -13.57
CA SER A 144 11.33 10.02 -12.70
C SER A 144 12.81 9.62 -12.67
N SER A 145 13.12 8.36 -13.00
CA SER A 145 14.51 7.88 -12.97
C SER A 145 15.38 8.54 -14.03
N ARG A 146 16.55 9.04 -13.61
CA ARG A 146 17.48 9.80 -14.45
C ARG A 146 18.15 8.92 -15.51
N ILE A 147 18.56 7.70 -15.15
CA ILE A 147 19.29 6.78 -16.02
C ILE A 147 18.34 5.87 -16.77
N GLY A 148 17.37 5.25 -16.08
CA GLY A 148 16.38 4.35 -16.66
C GLY A 148 15.91 3.26 -15.70
N ILE A 149 15.42 2.17 -16.29
CA ILE A 149 14.67 1.14 -15.59
C ILE A 149 15.37 -0.21 -15.72
N ILE A 150 15.51 -0.92 -14.59
CA ILE A 150 15.81 -2.35 -14.57
C ILE A 150 14.48 -3.06 -14.28
N ALA A 151 14.03 -3.88 -15.20
CA ALA A 151 12.73 -4.52 -15.12
C ALA A 151 12.80 -6.05 -15.12
N THR A 152 11.84 -6.65 -14.46
CA THR A 152 11.51 -8.06 -14.61
C THR A 152 10.06 -8.19 -15.03
N VAL A 153 9.69 -9.28 -15.71
CA VAL A 153 8.33 -9.56 -16.15
C VAL A 153 8.01 -11.05 -16.00
N GLU A 154 6.73 -11.36 -15.92
CA GLU A 154 6.27 -12.76 -15.89
C GLU A 154 6.55 -13.46 -17.22
N ARG A 155 6.40 -12.75 -18.36
CA ARG A 155 6.52 -13.33 -19.71
C ARG A 155 6.88 -12.31 -20.76
N ILE A 156 7.60 -12.76 -21.80
CA ILE A 156 7.74 -12.01 -23.09
C ILE A 156 6.60 -12.44 -24.01
N ILE A 157 5.96 -11.47 -24.65
CA ILE A 157 4.87 -11.62 -25.59
C ILE A 157 5.20 -10.95 -26.93
N THR A 158 4.43 -11.22 -27.97
CA THR A 158 4.58 -10.52 -29.23
C THR A 158 4.06 -9.08 -29.14
N THR A 159 4.59 -8.18 -29.97
CA THR A 159 4.08 -6.81 -30.06
C THR A 159 2.58 -6.78 -30.45
N LYS A 160 2.11 -7.74 -31.23
CA LYS A 160 0.67 -7.86 -31.58
C LYS A 160 -0.20 -8.16 -30.36
N GLU A 161 0.23 -9.07 -29.50
CA GLU A 161 -0.47 -9.36 -28.24
C GLU A 161 -0.45 -8.13 -27.33
N LEU A 162 0.69 -7.44 -27.20
CA LEU A 162 0.81 -6.24 -26.40
C LEU A 162 -0.14 -5.12 -26.88
N GLN A 163 -0.31 -4.95 -28.19
CA GLN A 163 -1.18 -3.94 -28.78
C GLN A 163 -2.66 -4.11 -28.38
N LEU A 164 -3.12 -5.34 -28.12
CA LEU A 164 -4.48 -5.61 -27.64
C LEU A 164 -4.75 -4.98 -26.25
N TYR A 165 -3.69 -4.81 -25.47
CA TYR A 165 -3.74 -4.27 -24.11
C TYR A 165 -2.94 -2.97 -23.95
N SER A 166 -2.90 -2.16 -25.00
CA SER A 166 -2.08 -0.95 -25.07
C SER A 166 -2.33 0.06 -23.94
N SER A 167 -3.54 0.07 -23.35
CA SER A 167 -3.87 0.90 -22.18
C SER A 167 -3.12 0.50 -20.91
N LEU A 168 -2.65 -0.74 -20.81
CA LEU A 168 -1.85 -1.27 -19.70
C LEU A 168 -0.34 -1.12 -19.93
N VAL A 169 0.08 -0.75 -21.14
CA VAL A 169 1.48 -0.47 -21.45
C VAL A 169 1.84 0.90 -20.87
N LYS A 170 2.53 0.90 -19.76
CA LYS A 170 2.92 2.12 -19.05
C LYS A 170 4.37 2.50 -19.25
N ILE A 171 5.22 1.53 -19.61
CA ILE A 171 6.66 1.72 -19.73
C ILE A 171 7.11 1.46 -21.17
N PRO A 172 7.49 2.49 -21.92
CA PRO A 172 8.03 2.33 -23.26
C PRO A 172 9.48 1.85 -23.21
N SER A 173 9.87 1.06 -24.21
CA SER A 173 11.16 0.39 -24.30
C SER A 173 12.38 1.31 -24.17
N TYR A 174 12.29 2.55 -24.65
CA TYR A 174 13.42 3.50 -24.58
C TYR A 174 13.84 3.87 -23.15
N ARG A 175 13.01 3.57 -22.13
CA ARG A 175 13.34 3.77 -20.71
C ARG A 175 14.02 2.54 -20.10
N VAL A 176 13.93 1.37 -20.74
CA VAL A 176 14.35 0.08 -20.18
C VAL A 176 15.80 -0.20 -20.47
N LEU A 177 16.63 -0.30 -19.45
CA LEU A 177 18.05 -0.62 -19.52
C LEU A 177 18.28 -2.12 -19.56
N SER A 178 17.49 -2.87 -18.81
CA SER A 178 17.60 -4.32 -18.69
C SER A 178 16.24 -4.92 -18.41
N LEU A 179 15.95 -6.04 -19.05
CA LEU A 179 14.70 -6.79 -18.90
C LEU A 179 15.03 -8.27 -18.71
N SER A 180 14.40 -8.90 -17.71
CA SER A 180 14.52 -10.33 -17.44
C SER A 180 13.16 -10.96 -17.22
N VAL A 181 13.00 -12.23 -17.64
CA VAL A 181 11.80 -13.02 -17.37
C VAL A 181 11.93 -13.70 -16.01
N THR A 182 11.02 -13.41 -15.11
CA THR A 182 11.01 -13.94 -13.73
C THR A 182 9.59 -14.27 -13.30
N PRO A 183 9.02 -15.41 -13.73
CA PRO A 183 7.68 -15.84 -13.27
C PRO A 183 7.59 -15.89 -11.75
N PHE A 184 6.46 -15.45 -11.18
CA PHE A 184 6.33 -15.23 -9.72
C PHE A 184 7.26 -14.15 -9.16
N GLY A 185 7.64 -13.17 -9.98
CA GLY A 185 8.56 -12.10 -9.57
C GLY A 185 8.03 -11.17 -8.48
N CYS A 186 6.70 -11.09 -8.29
CA CYS A 186 6.08 -10.35 -7.18
C CYS A 186 6.09 -11.10 -5.85
N HIS A 187 6.32 -12.43 -5.83
CA HIS A 187 6.25 -13.22 -4.60
C HIS A 187 7.12 -12.63 -3.46
N PRO A 188 6.62 -12.49 -2.23
CA PRO A 188 5.40 -13.07 -1.65
C PRO A 188 4.10 -12.27 -1.90
N TYR A 189 4.14 -11.19 -2.68
CA TYR A 189 2.96 -10.45 -3.13
C TYR A 189 2.29 -11.15 -4.32
N ALA A 190 1.15 -10.62 -4.73
CA ALA A 190 0.33 -11.12 -5.83
C ALA A 190 0.67 -10.45 -7.16
N ILE A 191 0.20 -11.05 -8.24
CA ILE A 191 0.02 -10.39 -9.53
C ILE A 191 -1.40 -10.61 -10.03
N TYR A 192 -1.99 -9.59 -10.65
CA TYR A 192 -3.30 -9.64 -11.27
C TYR A 192 -3.18 -9.48 -12.78
N ASN A 193 -3.73 -10.43 -13.52
CA ASN A 193 -3.75 -10.40 -14.98
C ASN A 193 -5.17 -10.10 -15.48
N PRO A 194 -5.50 -8.84 -15.86
CA PRO A 194 -6.79 -8.51 -16.43
C PRO A 194 -6.89 -8.79 -17.94
N THR A 195 -6.00 -9.58 -18.49
CA THR A 195 -5.92 -9.87 -19.93
C THR A 195 -6.21 -11.34 -20.22
N ASP A 196 -6.39 -11.68 -21.50
CA ASP A 196 -6.48 -13.07 -21.97
C ASP A 196 -5.11 -13.69 -22.29
N LEU A 197 -4.02 -13.04 -21.89
CA LEU A 197 -2.67 -13.59 -22.04
C LEU A 197 -2.53 -14.81 -21.12
N ASP A 198 -1.83 -15.82 -21.64
CA ASP A 198 -1.50 -17.04 -20.88
C ASP A 198 -0.42 -16.73 -19.82
N ILE A 199 -0.77 -15.91 -18.85
CA ILE A 199 0.03 -15.52 -17.69
C ILE A 199 -0.85 -15.77 -16.46
N PRO A 200 -0.56 -16.80 -15.66
CA PRO A 200 -1.39 -17.12 -14.52
C PRO A 200 -1.33 -16.04 -13.43
N ASP A 201 -2.50 -15.65 -12.93
CA ASP A 201 -2.62 -14.91 -11.67
C ASP A 201 -2.07 -15.74 -10.51
N TYR A 202 -1.63 -15.08 -9.46
CA TYR A 202 -1.37 -15.69 -8.16
C TYR A 202 -1.64 -14.72 -7.02
N VAL A 203 -2.08 -15.28 -5.89
CA VAL A 203 -2.40 -14.50 -4.69
C VAL A 203 -1.17 -14.30 -3.80
N GLU A 204 -1.33 -13.45 -2.80
CA GLU A 204 -0.35 -13.23 -1.74
C GLU A 204 -0.05 -14.53 -0.97
N ASP A 205 1.23 -14.84 -0.75
CA ASP A 205 1.64 -15.96 0.10
C ASP A 205 1.57 -15.58 1.58
N SER A 206 0.37 -15.70 2.13
CA SER A 206 0.09 -15.41 3.53
C SER A 206 0.96 -16.21 4.50
N SER A 207 1.37 -17.42 4.11
CA SER A 207 2.22 -18.27 4.93
C SER A 207 3.65 -17.74 5.00
N THR A 208 4.17 -17.23 3.90
CA THR A 208 5.50 -16.62 3.83
C THR A 208 5.51 -15.28 4.58
N PHE A 209 4.50 -14.43 4.42
CA PHE A 209 4.39 -13.21 5.22
C PHE A 209 4.40 -13.49 6.73
N ARG A 210 3.63 -14.47 7.19
CA ARG A 210 3.62 -14.86 8.61
C ARG A 210 4.98 -15.38 9.09
N LYS A 211 5.71 -16.13 8.26
CA LYS A 211 7.07 -16.62 8.58
C LYS A 211 8.05 -15.45 8.71
N ILE A 212 8.02 -14.51 7.76
CA ILE A 212 8.85 -13.30 7.80
C ILE A 212 8.52 -12.48 9.05
N ARG A 213 7.24 -12.17 9.29
CA ARG A 213 6.79 -11.40 10.45
C ARG A 213 7.21 -12.03 11.79
N LYS A 214 7.25 -13.35 11.86
CA LYS A 214 7.77 -14.07 13.01
C LYS A 214 9.29 -13.95 13.12
N SER A 215 10.01 -14.05 12.01
CA SER A 215 11.47 -14.02 12.00
C SER A 215 12.04 -12.66 12.35
N VAL A 216 11.39 -11.54 11.96
CA VAL A 216 11.86 -10.18 12.28
C VAL A 216 11.78 -9.82 13.76
N GLN A 217 11.16 -10.65 14.60
CA GLN A 217 11.14 -10.48 16.05
C GLN A 217 12.49 -10.76 16.71
N ASP A 218 13.40 -11.48 16.02
CA ASP A 218 14.73 -11.82 16.47
C ASP A 218 15.76 -11.68 15.34
N LYS A 219 16.87 -10.97 15.62
CA LYS A 219 17.90 -10.67 14.62
C LYS A 219 18.52 -11.94 13.99
N ASN A 220 18.79 -12.98 14.80
CA ASN A 220 19.41 -14.20 14.30
C ASN A 220 18.42 -15.02 13.48
N SER A 221 17.14 -15.07 13.92
CA SER A 221 16.07 -15.72 13.18
C SER A 221 15.88 -15.10 11.79
N PHE A 222 15.88 -13.76 11.69
CA PHE A 222 15.76 -13.08 10.40
C PHE A 222 17.02 -13.23 9.55
N LYS A 223 18.21 -13.20 10.15
CA LYS A 223 19.47 -13.45 9.43
C LYS A 223 19.48 -14.86 8.81
N ASN A 224 19.02 -15.86 9.55
CA ASN A 224 18.90 -17.23 9.03
C ASN A 224 17.89 -17.29 7.88
N TRP A 225 16.74 -16.64 8.02
CA TRP A 225 15.75 -16.54 6.95
C TRP A 225 16.33 -15.85 5.69
N THR A 226 17.03 -14.73 5.86
CA THR A 226 17.70 -13.98 4.77
C THR A 226 18.74 -14.85 4.05
N ASN A 227 19.59 -15.53 4.82
CA ASN A 227 20.57 -16.45 4.25
C ASN A 227 19.89 -17.57 3.46
N ASP A 228 18.86 -18.17 4.02
CA ASP A 228 18.16 -19.29 3.42
C ASP A 228 17.38 -18.90 2.16
N TRP A 229 16.67 -17.78 2.16
CA TRP A 229 15.74 -17.40 1.09
C TRP A 229 16.28 -16.37 0.09
N ILE A 230 17.35 -15.65 0.41
CA ILE A 230 17.92 -14.60 -0.44
C ILE A 230 19.37 -14.90 -0.79
N ILE A 231 20.27 -15.00 0.20
CA ILE A 231 21.73 -15.03 -0.05
C ILE A 231 22.18 -16.35 -0.68
N ASN A 232 21.69 -17.49 -0.18
CA ASN A 232 22.09 -18.82 -0.62
C ASN A 232 21.26 -19.35 -1.80
N VAL A 233 20.36 -18.54 -2.36
CA VAL A 233 19.62 -18.87 -3.56
C VAL A 233 20.40 -18.39 -4.77
N SER A 234 20.83 -19.30 -5.63
CA SER A 234 21.77 -19.01 -6.73
C SER A 234 21.18 -18.16 -7.85
N ASN A 235 19.89 -18.32 -8.11
CA ASN A 235 19.16 -17.64 -9.18
C ASN A 235 17.63 -17.81 -8.99
N HIS A 236 16.85 -17.21 -9.89
CA HIS A 236 15.38 -17.27 -9.83
C HIS A 236 14.82 -18.68 -9.95
N GLU A 237 15.43 -19.53 -10.79
CA GLU A 237 15.01 -20.93 -10.92
C GLU A 237 15.19 -21.70 -9.61
N GLY A 238 16.33 -21.48 -8.94
CA GLY A 238 16.59 -22.03 -7.60
C GLY A 238 15.56 -21.56 -6.58
N TYR A 239 15.13 -20.31 -6.67
CA TYR A 239 14.05 -19.77 -5.84
C TYR A 239 12.71 -20.48 -6.06
N LEU A 240 12.29 -20.63 -7.30
CA LEU A 240 11.04 -21.34 -7.65
C LEU A 240 11.09 -22.81 -7.21
N LYS A 241 12.21 -23.48 -7.44
CA LYS A 241 12.42 -24.86 -6.98
C LYS A 241 12.30 -24.97 -5.45
N LYS A 242 12.80 -23.98 -4.72
CA LYS A 242 12.70 -23.93 -3.26
C LYS A 242 11.27 -23.67 -2.77
N LEU A 243 10.50 -22.86 -3.48
CA LEU A 243 9.06 -22.68 -3.20
C LEU A 243 8.30 -24.00 -3.37
N GLY A 244 8.63 -24.76 -4.41
CA GLY A 244 8.04 -26.04 -4.74
C GLY A 244 6.78 -25.91 -5.61
N THR A 245 6.60 -26.84 -6.52
CA THR A 245 5.49 -26.85 -7.52
C THR A 245 4.13 -26.81 -6.85
N GLU A 246 3.91 -27.63 -5.82
CA GLU A 246 2.64 -27.66 -5.08
C GLU A 246 2.24 -26.29 -4.53
N LYS A 247 3.20 -25.54 -3.94
CA LYS A 247 2.93 -24.22 -3.42
C LYS A 247 2.60 -23.23 -4.52
N LEU A 248 3.32 -23.27 -5.64
CA LEU A 248 3.06 -22.40 -6.78
C LEU A 248 1.67 -22.65 -7.37
N GLU A 249 1.25 -23.90 -7.48
CA GLU A 249 -0.10 -24.29 -7.92
C GLU A 249 -1.17 -23.80 -6.96
N VAL A 250 -0.96 -23.93 -5.65
CA VAL A 250 -1.89 -23.40 -4.64
C VAL A 250 -2.03 -21.88 -4.74
N LEU A 251 -0.95 -21.15 -4.96
CA LEU A 251 -1.03 -19.69 -5.10
C LEU A 251 -1.78 -19.26 -6.37
N ARG A 252 -1.66 -20.02 -7.45
CA ARG A 252 -2.40 -19.81 -8.70
C ARG A 252 -3.89 -20.14 -8.53
N SER A 253 -4.21 -21.35 -8.07
CA SER A 253 -5.61 -21.79 -7.92
C SER A 253 -6.42 -20.90 -6.99
N ARG A 254 -5.79 -20.30 -5.99
CA ARG A 254 -6.42 -19.35 -5.08
C ARG A 254 -6.69 -17.98 -5.69
N ALA A 255 -6.11 -17.64 -6.83
CA ALA A 255 -6.40 -16.42 -7.57
C ALA A 255 -7.67 -16.54 -8.45
N GLU A 256 -8.14 -17.75 -8.73
CA GLU A 256 -9.37 -17.98 -9.49
C GLU A 256 -10.58 -17.33 -8.81
N GLY A 257 -11.50 -16.79 -9.61
CA GLY A 257 -12.55 -15.87 -9.17
C GLY A 257 -13.34 -16.25 -7.93
N ASP A 258 -13.74 -17.51 -7.78
CA ASP A 258 -14.53 -18.01 -6.66
C ASP A 258 -13.76 -18.90 -5.67
N ALA A 259 -12.45 -19.07 -5.87
CA ALA A 259 -11.60 -19.88 -4.99
C ALA A 259 -11.59 -19.40 -3.51
N TRP A 260 -11.99 -18.15 -3.25
CA TRP A 260 -12.16 -17.64 -1.89
C TRP A 260 -13.24 -18.38 -1.10
N LEU A 261 -14.20 -19.04 -1.78
CA LEU A 261 -15.23 -19.85 -1.14
C LEU A 261 -14.65 -21.11 -0.48
N ASP A 262 -13.56 -21.64 -1.03
CA ASP A 262 -12.89 -22.84 -0.49
C ASP A 262 -12.19 -22.56 0.85
N ASP A 263 -11.84 -21.28 1.10
CA ASP A 263 -11.25 -20.85 2.37
C ASP A 263 -12.30 -20.72 3.50
N ILE A 264 -13.60 -20.82 3.17
CA ILE A 264 -14.70 -20.73 4.14
C ILE A 264 -15.24 -22.13 4.39
N SER A 265 -14.70 -22.79 5.39
CA SER A 265 -15.12 -24.14 5.72
C SER A 265 -16.45 -24.18 6.49
N LYS A 266 -17.18 -25.29 6.36
CA LYS A 266 -18.37 -25.56 7.19
C LYS A 266 -18.04 -25.48 8.69
N SER A 267 -16.83 -25.91 9.08
CA SER A 267 -16.37 -25.85 10.47
C SER A 267 -16.18 -24.42 10.98
N ASP A 268 -15.84 -23.44 10.11
CA ASP A 268 -15.75 -22.04 10.48
C ASP A 268 -17.13 -21.46 10.83
N PHE A 269 -18.16 -21.77 10.05
CA PHE A 269 -19.53 -21.38 10.36
C PHE A 269 -20.03 -22.03 11.65
N GLU A 270 -19.72 -23.31 11.87
CA GLU A 270 -20.08 -24.01 13.11
C GLU A 270 -19.36 -23.43 14.33
N ARG A 271 -18.10 -23.02 14.18
CA ARG A 271 -17.34 -22.34 15.23
C ARG A 271 -17.92 -20.98 15.53
N ILE A 272 -18.19 -20.16 14.52
CA ILE A 272 -18.77 -18.81 14.69
C ILE A 272 -20.15 -18.91 15.37
N SER A 273 -20.98 -19.86 14.97
CA SER A 273 -22.32 -20.04 15.56
C SER A 273 -22.31 -20.44 17.04
N LYS A 274 -21.20 -21.00 17.54
CA LYS A 274 -21.02 -21.38 18.95
C LYS A 274 -20.46 -20.27 19.81
N VAL A 275 -19.98 -19.17 19.22
CA VAL A 275 -19.45 -18.01 19.99
C VAL A 275 -20.59 -17.31 20.70
N LYS A 276 -20.48 -17.17 22.02
CA LYS A 276 -21.42 -16.42 22.85
C LYS A 276 -20.81 -15.08 23.24
N GLY A 277 -21.42 -14.01 22.78
CA GLY A 277 -20.98 -12.64 23.08
C GLY A 277 -19.98 -12.11 22.04
N TYR A 278 -19.48 -10.91 22.30
CA TYR A 278 -18.58 -10.17 21.41
C TYR A 278 -17.27 -9.84 22.12
N GLU A 279 -16.16 -9.94 21.41
CA GLU A 279 -14.88 -9.39 21.86
C GLU A 279 -14.86 -7.87 21.70
N ALA A 280 -14.01 -7.20 22.50
CA ALA A 280 -13.85 -5.73 22.42
C ALA A 280 -13.47 -5.23 21.00
N LYS A 281 -12.68 -6.02 20.28
CA LYS A 281 -12.28 -5.69 18.91
C LYS A 281 -13.45 -5.79 17.92
N GLU A 282 -14.29 -6.80 18.08
CA GLU A 282 -15.51 -6.97 17.26
C GLU A 282 -16.47 -5.82 17.50
N MET A 283 -16.71 -5.48 18.80
CA MET A 283 -17.56 -4.35 19.16
C MET A 283 -17.03 -3.02 18.60
N MET A 284 -15.71 -2.81 18.63
CA MET A 284 -15.07 -1.63 18.03
C MET A 284 -15.36 -1.54 16.54
N VAL A 285 -15.17 -2.63 15.80
CA VAL A 285 -15.44 -2.69 14.34
C VAL A 285 -16.92 -2.46 14.03
N ILE A 286 -17.83 -3.10 14.77
CA ILE A 286 -19.28 -2.95 14.57
C ILE A 286 -19.73 -1.51 14.87
N MET A 287 -19.22 -0.92 15.95
CA MET A 287 -19.57 0.46 16.31
C MET A 287 -19.04 1.46 15.29
N ALA A 288 -17.81 1.27 14.81
CA ALA A 288 -17.22 2.08 13.76
C ALA A 288 -18.02 1.96 12.45
N ALA A 289 -18.42 0.76 12.06
CA ALA A 289 -19.27 0.53 10.89
C ALA A 289 -20.64 1.23 11.02
N ARG A 290 -21.23 1.24 12.22
CA ARG A 290 -22.50 1.96 12.49
C ARG A 290 -22.32 3.47 12.37
N VAL A 291 -21.25 4.03 12.93
CA VAL A 291 -20.94 5.46 12.81
C VAL A 291 -20.77 5.84 11.36
N LEU A 292 -19.95 5.08 10.61
CA LEU A 292 -19.73 5.29 9.19
C LEU A 292 -21.04 5.23 8.37
N SER A 293 -21.87 4.19 8.60
CA SER A 293 -23.16 4.07 7.90
C SER A 293 -24.09 5.25 8.17
N LYS A 294 -24.16 5.73 9.41
CA LYS A 294 -24.96 6.92 9.76
C LYS A 294 -24.45 8.19 9.09
N LYS A 295 -23.13 8.36 9.05
CA LYS A 295 -22.49 9.49 8.38
C LYS A 295 -22.82 9.51 6.87
N VAL A 296 -22.64 8.39 6.18
CA VAL A 296 -22.97 8.26 4.77
C VAL A 296 -24.45 8.60 4.52
N GLN A 297 -25.37 8.09 5.34
CA GLN A 297 -26.81 8.36 5.21
C GLN A 297 -27.16 9.84 5.44
N LYS A 298 -26.48 10.49 6.38
CA LYS A 298 -26.81 11.87 6.79
C LYS A 298 -26.17 12.90 5.85
N GLU A 299 -24.91 12.70 5.49
CA GLU A 299 -24.10 13.69 4.76
C GLU A 299 -24.02 13.43 3.25
N GLY A 300 -24.52 12.26 2.79
CA GLY A 300 -24.55 11.94 1.36
C GLY A 300 -23.20 11.54 0.77
N HIS A 301 -22.27 11.05 1.58
CA HIS A 301 -20.99 10.54 1.09
C HIS A 301 -21.20 9.32 0.18
N LEU A 302 -20.52 9.31 -0.96
CA LEU A 302 -20.63 8.22 -1.95
C LEU A 302 -19.34 7.39 -2.07
N VAL A 303 -18.26 7.88 -1.50
CA VAL A 303 -16.93 7.23 -1.50
C VAL A 303 -16.51 6.94 -0.07
N VAL A 304 -16.11 5.71 0.20
CA VAL A 304 -15.61 5.25 1.49
C VAL A 304 -14.15 4.81 1.33
N GLN A 305 -13.22 5.66 1.78
CA GLN A 305 -11.81 5.30 1.83
C GLN A 305 -11.54 4.39 3.02
N ALA A 306 -11.20 3.15 2.75
CA ALA A 306 -10.87 2.18 3.78
C ALA A 306 -9.37 2.25 4.15
N GLY A 307 -9.08 2.37 5.44
CA GLY A 307 -7.72 2.22 5.97
C GLY A 307 -7.41 0.75 6.28
N VAL A 308 -6.14 0.43 6.47
CA VAL A 308 -5.68 -0.95 6.70
C VAL A 308 -6.10 -1.47 8.09
N GLY A 309 -6.38 -2.76 8.23
CA GLY A 309 -6.65 -3.41 9.49
C GLY A 309 -8.12 -3.33 9.95
N PHE A 310 -8.38 -2.97 11.21
CA PHE A 310 -9.75 -2.91 11.75
C PHE A 310 -10.63 -1.87 11.06
N ALA A 311 -10.04 -0.79 10.60
CA ALA A 311 -10.71 0.24 9.83
C ALA A 311 -11.27 -0.34 8.52
N ASN A 312 -10.50 -1.19 7.84
CA ASN A 312 -10.92 -1.90 6.64
C ASN A 312 -12.17 -2.76 6.90
N LEU A 313 -12.16 -3.57 7.96
CA LEU A 313 -13.30 -4.42 8.30
C LEU A 313 -14.55 -3.59 8.62
N ALA A 314 -14.39 -2.45 9.31
CA ALA A 314 -15.49 -1.55 9.59
C ALA A 314 -16.07 -0.91 8.30
N ALA A 315 -15.21 -0.50 7.36
CA ALA A 315 -15.62 0.01 6.05
C ALA A 315 -16.41 -1.04 5.26
N TRP A 316 -15.92 -2.27 5.23
CA TRP A 316 -16.56 -3.37 4.52
C TRP A 316 -17.97 -3.67 5.04
N ILE A 317 -18.11 -3.81 6.36
CA ILE A 317 -19.42 -4.03 7.01
C ILE A 317 -20.36 -2.86 6.76
N ALA A 318 -19.86 -1.62 6.85
CA ALA A 318 -20.66 -0.43 6.62
C ALA A 318 -21.21 -0.36 5.19
N VAL A 319 -20.33 -0.52 4.19
CA VAL A 319 -20.71 -0.45 2.77
C VAL A 319 -21.65 -1.60 2.41
N TYR A 320 -21.38 -2.81 2.88
CA TYR A 320 -22.28 -3.94 2.71
C TYR A 320 -23.70 -3.62 3.23
N ASN A 321 -23.80 -3.07 4.45
CA ASN A 321 -25.09 -2.70 5.02
C ASN A 321 -25.76 -1.54 4.26
N LEU A 322 -24.99 -0.53 3.82
CA LEU A 322 -25.51 0.58 3.04
C LEU A 322 -26.14 0.10 1.74
N GLN A 323 -25.46 -0.77 1.02
CA GLN A 323 -25.94 -1.30 -0.25
C GLN A 323 -27.12 -2.25 -0.08
N HIS A 324 -27.04 -3.23 0.84
CA HIS A 324 -28.04 -4.30 0.94
C HIS A 324 -29.24 -4.00 1.85
N LYS A 325 -29.08 -3.12 2.87
CA LYS A 325 -30.18 -2.80 3.79
C LYS A 325 -30.82 -1.44 3.49
N PHE A 326 -30.03 -0.49 3.00
CA PHE A 326 -30.48 0.89 2.83
C PHE A 326 -30.59 1.32 1.35
N GLY A 327 -30.14 0.49 0.40
CA GLY A 327 -30.16 0.80 -1.03
C GLY A 327 -29.24 1.95 -1.45
N ILE A 328 -28.26 2.32 -0.61
CA ILE A 328 -27.33 3.41 -0.85
C ILE A 328 -26.08 2.86 -1.53
N GLN A 329 -25.78 3.37 -2.73
CA GLN A 329 -24.61 2.97 -3.51
C GLN A 329 -23.37 3.76 -3.09
N ALA A 330 -22.80 3.39 -1.94
CA ALA A 330 -21.49 3.88 -1.54
C ALA A 330 -20.39 2.91 -2.04
N GLU A 331 -19.26 3.44 -2.50
CA GLU A 331 -18.17 2.68 -3.11
C GLU A 331 -16.94 2.64 -2.23
N LEU A 332 -16.37 1.46 -2.08
CA LEU A 332 -15.10 1.27 -1.39
C LEU A 332 -13.92 1.70 -2.27
N VAL A 333 -12.96 2.35 -1.64
CA VAL A 333 -11.72 2.78 -2.28
C VAL A 333 -10.52 2.33 -1.45
N ALA A 334 -9.44 1.92 -2.12
CA ALA A 334 -8.15 1.64 -1.51
C ALA A 334 -7.04 2.44 -2.17
N GLU A 335 -6.16 3.00 -1.38
CA GLU A 335 -5.19 4.07 -1.72
C GLU A 335 -4.28 3.80 -2.92
N ILE A 336 -4.01 2.54 -3.26
CA ILE A 336 -3.11 2.17 -4.36
C ILE A 336 -3.73 2.26 -5.76
N GLY A 337 -4.99 2.70 -5.87
CA GLY A 337 -5.67 2.84 -7.17
C GLY A 337 -6.88 1.93 -7.36
N ILE A 338 -7.52 1.46 -6.30
CA ILE A 338 -8.65 0.54 -6.36
C ILE A 338 -9.94 1.31 -6.05
N TYR A 339 -10.94 1.22 -6.93
CA TYR A 339 -12.25 1.86 -6.77
C TYR A 339 -13.39 0.86 -7.02
N GLY A 340 -14.36 0.83 -6.10
CA GLY A 340 -15.61 0.10 -6.27
C GLY A 340 -15.47 -1.42 -6.22
N TYR A 341 -14.69 -1.94 -5.26
CA TYR A 341 -14.52 -3.37 -5.07
C TYR A 341 -15.49 -3.95 -4.05
N THR A 342 -15.77 -5.25 -4.20
CA THR A 342 -16.53 -6.04 -3.24
C THR A 342 -15.58 -6.92 -2.45
N PRO A 343 -15.50 -6.75 -1.11
CA PRO A 343 -14.64 -7.56 -0.26
C PRO A 343 -14.95 -9.04 -0.35
N LYS A 344 -13.92 -9.86 -0.38
CA LYS A 344 -14.04 -11.33 -0.32
C LYS A 344 -13.76 -11.81 1.10
N ALA A 345 -14.61 -12.71 1.59
CA ALA A 345 -14.40 -13.32 2.91
C ALA A 345 -13.14 -14.18 2.94
N GLY A 346 -12.59 -14.37 4.14
CA GLY A 346 -11.39 -15.20 4.36
C GLY A 346 -10.06 -14.47 4.22
N GLU A 347 -10.01 -13.28 3.58
CA GLU A 347 -8.79 -12.50 3.44
C GLU A 347 -9.02 -11.03 3.86
N PRO A 348 -8.50 -10.60 5.03
CA PRO A 348 -8.71 -9.25 5.54
C PRO A 348 -7.76 -8.19 4.93
N PHE A 349 -6.82 -8.58 4.08
CA PHE A 349 -5.85 -7.67 3.49
C PHE A 349 -6.51 -6.80 2.42
N ILE A 350 -6.49 -5.48 2.61
CA ILE A 350 -7.20 -4.53 1.74
C ILE A 350 -6.69 -4.57 0.29
N PHE A 351 -5.40 -4.84 0.11
CA PHE A 351 -4.75 -4.90 -1.20
C PHE A 351 -4.73 -6.31 -1.80
N SER A 352 -5.51 -7.23 -1.26
CA SER A 352 -5.56 -8.59 -1.77
C SER A 352 -5.99 -8.65 -3.22
N ASN A 353 -5.29 -9.49 -4.01
CA ASN A 353 -5.63 -9.81 -5.39
C ASN A 353 -7.09 -10.25 -5.54
N ARG A 354 -7.63 -10.96 -4.56
CA ARG A 354 -9.02 -11.43 -4.55
C ARG A 354 -10.05 -10.31 -4.65
N ASN A 355 -9.74 -9.11 -4.13
CA ASN A 355 -10.63 -7.96 -4.25
C ASN A 355 -10.66 -7.41 -5.68
N LEU A 356 -9.58 -7.61 -6.45
CA LEU A 356 -9.41 -7.02 -7.78
C LEU A 356 -10.38 -7.57 -8.82
N THR A 357 -10.85 -8.80 -8.65
CA THR A 357 -11.84 -9.42 -9.57
C THR A 357 -13.20 -8.71 -9.60
N SER A 358 -13.48 -7.84 -8.64
CA SER A 358 -14.76 -7.14 -8.50
C SER A 358 -14.69 -5.63 -8.66
N VAL A 359 -13.51 -5.08 -8.95
CA VAL A 359 -13.31 -3.61 -9.03
C VAL A 359 -14.02 -3.00 -10.22
N LYS A 360 -14.50 -1.78 -10.04
CA LYS A 360 -15.12 -0.98 -11.10
C LYS A 360 -14.11 -0.14 -11.88
N SER A 361 -13.01 0.27 -11.22
CA SER A 361 -11.93 1.01 -11.85
C SER A 361 -10.62 0.80 -11.13
N MET A 362 -9.54 0.70 -11.90
CA MET A 362 -8.17 0.64 -11.40
C MET A 362 -7.34 1.80 -11.93
N SER A 363 -6.56 2.41 -11.06
CA SER A 363 -5.73 3.58 -11.37
C SER A 363 -4.46 3.59 -10.54
N GLY A 364 -3.89 4.75 -10.26
CA GLY A 364 -2.75 4.95 -9.38
C GLY A 364 -3.11 5.79 -8.15
N VAL A 365 -2.10 6.01 -7.30
CA VAL A 365 -2.21 6.76 -6.04
C VAL A 365 -2.72 8.19 -6.27
N GLU A 366 -2.24 8.90 -7.30
CA GLU A 366 -2.67 10.27 -7.58
C GLU A 366 -4.17 10.37 -7.87
N ASN A 367 -4.71 9.43 -8.64
CA ASN A 367 -6.14 9.39 -8.91
C ASN A 367 -6.95 9.09 -7.65
N THR A 368 -6.51 8.14 -6.85
CA THR A 368 -7.25 7.73 -5.65
C THR A 368 -7.13 8.78 -4.55
N LEU A 369 -5.92 9.03 -4.05
CA LEU A 369 -5.75 9.97 -2.93
C LEU A 369 -5.86 11.43 -3.37
N GLY A 370 -5.37 11.78 -4.55
CA GLY A 370 -5.39 13.14 -5.05
C GLY A 370 -6.76 13.61 -5.55
N LEU A 371 -7.51 12.75 -6.25
CA LEU A 371 -8.76 13.13 -6.89
C LEU A 371 -10.01 12.59 -6.16
N GLN A 372 -10.07 11.28 -5.89
CA GLN A 372 -11.28 10.66 -5.33
C GLN A 372 -11.42 10.95 -3.83
N VAL A 373 -10.33 10.98 -3.08
CA VAL A 373 -10.30 11.27 -1.64
C VAL A 373 -10.12 12.75 -1.37
N GLY A 374 -9.10 13.39 -1.96
CA GLY A 374 -8.69 14.76 -1.67
C GLY A 374 -9.10 15.80 -2.72
N GLY A 375 -9.80 15.42 -3.79
CA GLY A 375 -10.19 16.33 -4.85
C GLY A 375 -11.16 17.43 -4.38
N ARG A 376 -11.23 18.54 -5.12
CA ARG A 376 -12.03 19.73 -4.75
C ARG A 376 -13.50 19.42 -4.49
N HIS A 377 -14.07 18.45 -5.19
CA HIS A 377 -15.47 18.06 -5.10
C HIS A 377 -15.64 16.66 -4.51
N ASN A 378 -14.75 16.29 -3.58
CA ASN A 378 -14.82 14.98 -2.97
C ASN A 378 -16.10 14.81 -2.14
N VAL A 379 -16.62 13.59 -2.18
CA VAL A 379 -17.73 13.11 -1.36
C VAL A 379 -17.25 11.92 -0.51
N CYS A 380 -16.00 11.96 -0.09
CA CYS A 380 -15.32 10.87 0.57
C CYS A 380 -15.41 11.00 2.09
N VAL A 381 -15.91 9.96 2.74
CA VAL A 381 -15.68 9.72 4.17
C VAL A 381 -14.61 8.64 4.32
N ALA A 382 -13.60 8.92 5.11
CA ALA A 382 -12.52 7.97 5.36
C ALA A 382 -12.66 7.33 6.74
N ILE A 383 -12.21 6.08 6.84
CA ILE A 383 -12.08 5.37 8.10
C ILE A 383 -10.67 4.80 8.20
N ILE A 384 -9.89 5.25 9.18
CA ILE A 384 -8.46 4.94 9.31
C ILE A 384 -8.10 4.49 10.73
N GLY A 385 -6.99 3.76 10.84
CA GLY A 385 -6.36 3.47 12.13
C GLY A 385 -5.38 4.57 12.54
N SER A 386 -4.97 4.55 13.81
CA SER A 386 -3.91 5.45 14.32
C SER A 386 -3.01 4.73 15.30
N GLY A 387 -1.73 5.11 15.33
CA GLY A 387 -0.77 4.69 16.34
C GLY A 387 -1.04 5.36 17.69
N GLN A 388 -1.25 6.69 17.68
CA GLN A 388 -1.55 7.52 18.85
C GLN A 388 -2.63 8.55 18.54
N ILE A 389 -3.36 8.96 19.55
CA ILE A 389 -4.44 9.96 19.49
C ILE A 389 -4.38 10.81 20.77
N ASP A 390 -4.53 12.13 20.65
CA ASP A 390 -4.66 13.05 21.77
C ASP A 390 -6.12 13.50 22.00
N PRO A 391 -6.42 14.20 23.11
CA PRO A 391 -7.77 14.67 23.42
C PRO A 391 -8.35 15.68 22.44
N THR A 392 -7.52 16.35 21.65
CA THR A 392 -7.94 17.31 20.62
C THR A 392 -8.28 16.66 19.28
N GLY A 393 -8.04 15.33 19.17
CA GLY A 393 -8.32 14.56 17.97
C GLY A 393 -7.16 14.51 16.97
N ASN A 394 -5.99 15.03 17.32
CA ASN A 394 -4.80 14.81 16.49
C ASN A 394 -4.40 13.33 16.51
N ILE A 395 -3.90 12.85 15.39
CA ILE A 395 -3.50 11.46 15.20
C ILE A 395 -2.05 11.36 14.72
N ASN A 396 -1.37 10.30 15.14
CA ASN A 396 0.03 10.05 14.80
C ASN A 396 0.27 8.55 14.56
N SER A 397 1.08 8.26 13.55
CA SER A 397 1.57 6.91 13.25
C SER A 397 3.07 6.87 12.92
N THR A 398 3.79 7.99 13.07
CA THR A 398 5.18 8.13 12.60
C THR A 398 6.22 8.11 13.70
N LEU A 399 6.17 9.05 14.65
CA LEU A 399 7.14 9.14 15.75
C LEU A 399 6.44 9.23 17.10
N THR A 400 7.00 8.59 18.10
CA THR A 400 6.57 8.80 19.50
C THR A 400 7.17 10.09 20.06
N SER A 401 6.61 10.58 21.19
CA SER A 401 7.09 11.79 21.85
C SER A 401 8.57 11.74 22.31
N ASN A 402 9.11 10.54 22.48
CA ASN A 402 10.54 10.34 22.79
C ASN A 402 11.41 10.10 21.55
N GLY A 403 10.87 10.32 20.34
CA GLY A 403 11.59 10.21 19.09
C GLY A 403 11.69 8.79 18.50
N GLY A 404 11.12 7.76 19.14
CA GLY A 404 11.12 6.40 18.61
C GLY A 404 10.22 6.29 17.38
N TYR A 405 10.69 5.60 16.35
CA TYR A 405 9.94 5.43 15.10
C TYR A 405 8.80 4.40 15.28
N LEU A 406 7.61 4.71 14.79
CA LEU A 406 6.46 3.81 14.80
C LEU A 406 6.35 3.02 13.49
N LEU A 407 5.69 3.58 12.49
CA LEU A 407 5.42 2.91 11.21
C LEU A 407 5.54 3.85 10.00
N GLY A 408 5.35 5.16 10.18
CA GLY A 408 5.03 6.10 9.12
C GLY A 408 3.53 6.16 8.82
N SER A 409 3.12 7.23 8.16
CA SER A 409 1.70 7.49 7.91
C SER A 409 1.09 6.65 6.77
N GLY A 410 1.89 6.16 5.84
CA GLY A 410 1.35 5.67 4.57
C GLY A 410 0.48 6.74 3.92
N GLY A 411 -0.71 6.37 3.47
CA GLY A 411 -1.72 7.31 2.99
C GLY A 411 -2.57 7.97 4.08
N ALA A 412 -2.40 7.60 5.37
CA ALA A 412 -3.28 8.11 6.43
C ALA A 412 -3.15 9.64 6.61
N ASN A 413 -1.96 10.22 6.45
CA ASN A 413 -1.79 11.67 6.51
C ASN A 413 -2.49 12.37 5.33
N ASP A 414 -2.38 11.83 4.12
CA ASP A 414 -3.05 12.36 2.93
C ASP A 414 -4.57 12.34 3.12
N ILE A 415 -5.09 11.22 3.61
CA ILE A 415 -6.50 11.01 3.88
C ILE A 415 -7.00 11.96 4.98
N ALA A 416 -6.28 12.04 6.11
CA ALA A 416 -6.66 12.88 7.24
C ALA A 416 -6.68 14.38 6.88
N SER A 417 -5.77 14.81 6.01
CA SER A 417 -5.65 16.21 5.58
C SER A 417 -6.66 16.62 4.51
N THR A 418 -7.24 15.67 3.74
CA THR A 418 -7.94 16.02 2.51
C THR A 418 -9.34 15.39 2.34
N ALA A 419 -9.66 14.30 3.02
CA ALA A 419 -11.01 13.72 2.97
C ALA A 419 -12.05 14.70 3.55
N ALA A 420 -13.30 14.61 3.08
CA ALA A 420 -14.39 15.45 3.59
C ALA A 420 -14.67 15.18 5.07
N GLU A 421 -14.62 13.92 5.47
CA GLU A 421 -14.70 13.49 6.87
C GLU A 421 -13.78 12.31 7.17
N VAL A 422 -13.34 12.22 8.42
CA VAL A 422 -12.46 11.15 8.88
C VAL A 422 -12.99 10.52 10.15
N ILE A 423 -13.05 9.19 10.16
CA ILE A 423 -13.38 8.38 11.34
C ILE A 423 -12.11 7.61 11.75
N VAL A 424 -11.70 7.76 12.99
CA VAL A 424 -10.53 7.04 13.52
C VAL A 424 -10.98 5.83 14.34
N VAL A 425 -10.42 4.66 14.03
CA VAL A 425 -10.68 3.40 14.72
C VAL A 425 -9.42 2.93 15.42
N SER A 426 -9.42 2.96 16.74
CA SER A 426 -8.26 2.56 17.54
C SER A 426 -8.65 1.84 18.81
N GLN A 427 -7.85 0.86 19.21
CA GLN A 427 -8.00 0.22 20.52
C GLN A 427 -7.58 1.17 21.62
N GLN A 428 -8.38 1.25 22.69
CA GLN A 428 -8.02 2.03 23.86
C GLN A 428 -6.84 1.38 24.60
N SER A 429 -5.78 2.15 24.78
CA SER A 429 -4.65 1.80 25.65
C SER A 429 -3.88 3.08 26.03
N GLN A 430 -3.15 3.04 27.14
CA GLN A 430 -2.30 4.16 27.58
C GLN A 430 -1.19 4.50 26.57
N LYS A 431 -0.79 3.56 25.71
CA LYS A 431 0.19 3.80 24.66
C LYS A 431 -0.39 4.52 23.44
N ARG A 432 -1.72 4.44 23.25
CA ARG A 432 -2.41 5.01 22.09
C ARG A 432 -3.16 6.30 22.42
N LEU A 433 -3.82 6.35 23.58
CA LEU A 433 -4.47 7.57 24.05
C LEU A 433 -3.49 8.31 24.94
N ILE A 434 -2.89 9.35 24.42
CA ILE A 434 -1.82 10.12 25.08
C ILE A 434 -2.28 11.57 25.32
N PRO A 435 -1.74 12.24 26.33
CA PRO A 435 -2.19 13.59 26.69
C PRO A 435 -1.95 14.63 25.58
N GLU A 436 -0.86 14.49 24.82
CA GLU A 436 -0.47 15.42 23.78
C GLU A 436 0.42 14.72 22.76
N LEU A 437 0.16 14.98 21.48
CA LEU A 437 1.02 14.55 20.37
C LEU A 437 2.09 15.58 20.11
N ASN A 438 3.34 15.10 19.98
CA ASN A 438 4.48 15.95 19.63
C ASN A 438 4.92 15.79 18.16
N TYR A 439 4.25 14.88 17.42
CA TYR A 439 4.52 14.64 16.00
C TYR A 439 3.24 14.31 15.26
#